data_419f2d393aaa8d0909505f34efd1b6ee
#
_entry.id   419f2d393aaa8d0909505f34efd1b6ee
#
_cell.length_a   1.000
_cell.length_b   1.000
_cell.length_c   1.000
_cell.angle_alpha   90.00
_cell.angle_beta   90.00
_cell.angle_gamma   90.00
#
_symmetry.space_group_name_H-M   'P 1'
#
loop_
_entity.id
_entity.type
_entity.pdbx_description
1 polymer ?
#
loop_
_entity_poly.entity_id
_entity_poly.type
_entity_poly.pdbx_seq_one_letter_code
_entity_poly.pdbx_strand_id
1 'polypeptide(L)'
;MADGWIAAGVAAGDMCACAGRYDALVERCEERGMAACHDATEVVAASDIVVAAVKPYMIEKVFAPLKDALADKVVLSVAWTWDSAKWEQVLPGVAHISTVPNTPVSVDEGVIACEKASTLSDEQRATVLGLLGKLGTVVELDSSLLFVGGTVGGCAPAFVAMAIEALGDAAVKHGIPRADAYRIVSQMVLGTAKLQLATGQHPAAMKDAVCSPGGATIKGVVALEDAGMRSALVKAIDATLQ
;
A
#
# COMPACT_ATOMS: atom_id res chain seq x y z
N MET A 1 4.22 6.89 -2.11
CA MET A 1 3.24 7.84 -1.53
C MET A 1 3.45 9.26 -2.06
N ALA A 2 4.64 9.89 -1.93
CA ALA A 2 4.82 11.24 -2.46
C ALA A 2 4.42 11.33 -3.95
N ASP A 3 4.89 10.43 -4.80
CA ASP A 3 4.53 10.40 -6.22
C ASP A 3 3.01 10.27 -6.43
N GLY A 4 2.33 9.40 -5.66
CA GLY A 4 0.87 9.26 -5.72
C GLY A 4 0.14 10.53 -5.26
N TRP A 5 0.57 11.14 -4.15
CA TRP A 5 -0.03 12.40 -3.72
C TRP A 5 0.13 13.53 -4.75
N ILE A 6 1.31 13.63 -5.38
CA ILE A 6 1.54 14.60 -6.46
C ILE A 6 0.62 14.31 -7.65
N ALA A 7 0.53 13.05 -8.07
CA ALA A 7 -0.36 12.64 -9.16
C ALA A 7 -1.84 12.93 -8.83
N ALA A 8 -2.24 12.74 -7.55
CA ALA A 8 -3.59 13.05 -7.05
C ALA A 8 -3.82 14.55 -6.74
N GLY A 9 -2.91 15.44 -7.16
CA GLY A 9 -3.08 16.88 -7.08
C GLY A 9 -2.71 17.54 -5.75
N VAL A 10 -1.97 16.85 -4.87
CA VAL A 10 -1.33 17.51 -3.72
C VAL A 10 -0.12 18.30 -4.21
N ALA A 11 -0.01 19.57 -3.81
CA ALA A 11 1.08 20.41 -4.27
C ALA A 11 2.42 19.88 -3.74
N ALA A 12 3.38 19.64 -4.63
CA ALA A 12 4.70 19.14 -4.26
C ALA A 12 5.46 20.11 -3.33
N GLY A 13 5.22 21.42 -3.49
CA GLY A 13 5.80 22.45 -2.63
C GLY A 13 5.31 22.42 -1.18
N ASP A 14 4.19 21.73 -0.90
CA ASP A 14 3.69 21.51 0.46
C ASP A 14 4.30 20.27 1.13
N MET A 15 5.22 19.60 0.45
CA MET A 15 5.88 18.39 0.93
C MET A 15 7.38 18.60 1.11
N CYS A 16 7.90 18.09 2.22
CA CYS A 16 9.34 18.02 2.47
C CYS A 16 9.73 16.61 2.94
N ALA A 17 11.02 16.30 2.84
CA ALA A 17 11.52 15.01 3.30
C ALA A 17 12.94 15.11 3.84
N CYS A 18 13.33 14.21 4.74
CA CYS A 18 14.72 13.98 5.12
C CYS A 18 15.10 12.52 4.95
N ALA A 19 16.37 12.23 4.74
CA ALA A 19 16.90 10.87 4.63
C ALA A 19 18.37 10.84 5.04
N GLY A 20 18.86 9.63 5.39
CA GLY A 20 20.25 9.44 5.82
C GLY A 20 21.32 9.72 4.74
N ARG A 21 20.95 9.79 3.45
CA ARG A 21 21.81 10.20 2.33
C ARG A 21 21.25 11.49 1.73
N TYR A 22 21.74 12.63 2.22
CA TYR A 22 21.20 13.94 1.85
C TYR A 22 21.32 14.25 0.36
N ASP A 23 22.49 14.03 -0.26
CA ASP A 23 22.71 14.34 -1.69
C ASP A 23 21.72 13.56 -2.59
N ALA A 24 21.53 12.29 -2.32
CA ALA A 24 20.56 11.47 -3.06
C ALA A 24 19.10 11.86 -2.78
N LEU A 25 18.80 12.48 -1.64
CA LEU A 25 17.51 13.04 -1.33
C LEU A 25 17.25 14.32 -2.12
N VAL A 26 18.22 15.23 -2.16
CA VAL A 26 18.11 16.51 -2.89
C VAL A 26 17.72 16.25 -4.34
N GLU A 27 18.46 15.39 -5.05
CA GLU A 27 18.15 15.01 -6.43
C GLU A 27 16.70 14.54 -6.60
N ARG A 28 16.25 13.65 -5.71
CA ARG A 28 14.88 13.11 -5.76
C ARG A 28 13.81 14.15 -5.41
N CYS A 29 14.10 15.07 -4.51
CA CYS A 29 13.17 16.13 -4.16
C CYS A 29 13.06 17.17 -5.28
N GLU A 30 14.20 17.55 -5.89
CA GLU A 30 14.22 18.45 -7.05
C GLU A 30 13.42 17.90 -8.24
N GLU A 31 13.58 16.61 -8.57
CA GLU A 31 12.80 15.93 -9.62
C GLU A 31 11.27 16.04 -9.39
N ARG A 32 10.83 16.16 -8.14
CA ARG A 32 9.42 16.17 -7.72
C ARG A 32 8.89 17.56 -7.37
N GLY A 33 9.79 18.55 -7.25
CA GLY A 33 9.43 19.89 -6.76
C GLY A 33 9.14 19.92 -5.25
N MET A 34 9.70 18.98 -4.47
CA MET A 34 9.60 18.90 -3.01
C MET A 34 10.79 19.58 -2.34
N ALA A 35 10.67 19.94 -1.05
CA ALA A 35 11.79 20.43 -0.27
C ALA A 35 12.61 19.27 0.35
N ALA A 36 13.95 19.37 0.28
CA ALA A 36 14.85 18.48 1.00
C ALA A 36 15.28 19.13 2.32
N CYS A 37 15.07 18.43 3.42
CA CYS A 37 15.48 18.83 4.78
C CYS A 37 16.72 18.04 5.21
N HIS A 38 17.58 18.65 6.02
CA HIS A 38 18.80 18.00 6.50
C HIS A 38 18.50 16.91 7.52
N ASP A 39 17.50 17.12 8.38
CA ASP A 39 17.14 16.18 9.44
C ASP A 39 15.64 16.16 9.74
N ALA A 40 15.26 15.31 10.67
CA ALA A 40 13.86 15.14 11.06
C ALA A 40 13.30 16.36 11.83
N THR A 41 14.16 17.16 12.46
CA THR A 41 13.75 18.38 13.19
C THR A 41 13.22 19.42 12.21
N GLU A 42 13.92 19.61 11.08
CA GLU A 42 13.47 20.52 10.02
C GLU A 42 12.13 20.05 9.42
N VAL A 43 11.98 18.74 9.18
CA VAL A 43 10.71 18.17 8.68
C VAL A 43 9.56 18.45 9.65
N VAL A 44 9.75 18.18 10.94
CA VAL A 44 8.72 18.41 11.97
C VAL A 44 8.34 19.88 12.06
N ALA A 45 9.34 20.78 12.02
CA ALA A 45 9.08 22.22 12.06
C ALA A 45 8.27 22.75 10.87
N ALA A 46 8.43 22.13 9.70
CA ALA A 46 7.79 22.53 8.45
C ALA A 46 6.46 21.83 8.15
N SER A 47 6.02 20.87 8.98
CA SER A 47 4.90 19.98 8.64
C SER A 47 3.82 19.98 9.72
N ASP A 48 2.55 19.80 9.31
CA ASP A 48 1.42 19.50 10.19
C ASP A 48 1.22 17.99 10.34
N ILE A 49 1.54 17.23 9.28
CA ILE A 49 1.48 15.77 9.27
C ILE A 49 2.86 15.21 8.94
N VAL A 50 3.43 14.45 9.85
CA VAL A 50 4.75 13.82 9.73
C VAL A 50 4.61 12.36 9.40
N VAL A 51 5.06 11.95 8.21
CA VAL A 51 5.01 10.54 7.77
C VAL A 51 6.23 9.79 8.33
N ALA A 52 5.98 8.85 9.24
CA ALA A 52 7.02 7.99 9.80
C ALA A 52 7.35 6.82 8.84
N ALA A 53 8.25 7.09 7.90
CA ALA A 53 8.69 6.16 6.84
C ALA A 53 10.10 5.59 7.08
N VAL A 54 10.56 5.56 8.32
CA VAL A 54 11.83 4.96 8.71
C VAL A 54 11.68 3.46 8.98
N LYS A 55 12.81 2.72 8.98
CA LYS A 55 12.78 1.32 9.37
C LYS A 55 12.32 1.14 10.82
N PRO A 56 11.56 0.09 11.16
CA PRO A 56 10.99 -0.11 12.51
C PRO A 56 11.98 0.07 13.66
N TYR A 57 13.20 -0.46 13.52
CA TYR A 57 14.26 -0.36 14.54
C TYR A 57 14.84 1.05 14.73
N MET A 58 14.50 2.00 13.85
CA MET A 58 14.95 3.39 13.92
C MET A 58 13.93 4.31 14.58
N ILE A 59 12.68 3.87 14.76
CA ILE A 59 11.58 4.75 15.16
C ILE A 59 11.88 5.41 16.52
N GLU A 60 12.19 4.64 17.54
CA GLU A 60 12.46 5.19 18.87
C GLU A 60 13.62 6.19 18.84
N LYS A 61 14.72 5.84 18.16
CA LYS A 61 15.87 6.73 18.01
C LYS A 61 15.54 8.05 17.32
N VAL A 62 14.68 8.02 16.30
CA VAL A 62 14.34 9.22 15.51
C VAL A 62 13.25 10.04 16.18
N PHE A 63 12.19 9.40 16.68
CA PHE A 63 10.99 10.09 17.12
C PHE A 63 10.97 10.47 18.59
N ALA A 64 11.56 9.68 19.49
CA ALA A 64 11.56 10.00 20.92
C ALA A 64 12.17 11.39 21.24
N PRO A 65 13.29 11.83 20.61
CA PRO A 65 13.83 13.16 20.83
C PRO A 65 12.95 14.31 20.30
N LEU A 66 12.00 14.00 19.40
CA LEU A 66 11.14 14.99 18.74
C LEU A 66 9.77 15.14 19.42
N LYS A 67 9.52 14.44 20.52
CA LYS A 67 8.21 14.38 21.20
C LYS A 67 7.60 15.77 21.43
N ASP A 68 8.36 16.69 21.99
CA ASP A 68 7.86 18.02 22.31
C ASP A 68 7.54 18.85 21.06
N ALA A 69 8.35 18.70 20.01
CA ALA A 69 8.12 19.35 18.72
C ALA A 69 6.93 18.74 17.95
N LEU A 70 6.52 17.52 18.27
CA LEU A 70 5.39 16.81 17.67
C LEU A 70 4.07 17.02 18.44
N ALA A 71 4.05 17.76 19.53
CA ALA A 71 2.90 17.87 20.44
C ALA A 71 1.61 18.37 19.75
N ASP A 72 1.74 19.24 18.75
CA ASP A 72 0.64 19.82 17.96
C ASP A 72 0.55 19.24 16.51
N LYS A 73 1.30 18.20 16.22
CA LYS A 73 1.39 17.56 14.90
C LYS A 73 0.69 16.20 14.90
N VAL A 74 0.50 15.66 13.68
CA VAL A 74 0.02 14.30 13.47
C VAL A 74 1.15 13.41 12.97
N VAL A 75 1.37 12.27 13.60
CA VAL A 75 2.28 11.23 13.11
C VAL A 75 1.49 10.18 12.35
N LEU A 76 1.68 10.14 11.04
CA LEU A 76 1.17 9.10 10.15
C LEU A 76 2.22 8.00 9.99
N SER A 77 2.06 6.89 10.68
CA SER A 77 3.00 5.77 10.58
C SER A 77 2.72 4.90 9.36
N VAL A 78 3.78 4.61 8.60
CA VAL A 78 3.79 3.55 7.58
C VAL A 78 4.80 2.46 7.92
N ALA A 79 5.26 2.42 9.17
CA ALA A 79 6.26 1.49 9.65
C ALA A 79 5.64 0.13 9.98
N TRP A 80 6.16 -0.91 9.33
CA TRP A 80 5.75 -2.28 9.60
C TRP A 80 5.94 -2.66 11.08
N THR A 81 5.00 -3.39 11.64
CA THR A 81 4.96 -3.84 13.06
C THR A 81 4.80 -2.76 14.13
N TRP A 82 4.51 -1.51 13.74
CA TRP A 82 4.24 -0.40 14.65
C TRP A 82 2.75 -0.06 14.65
N ASP A 83 2.06 -0.50 15.70
CA ASP A 83 0.66 -0.18 15.99
C ASP A 83 0.55 1.05 16.93
N SER A 84 -0.67 1.50 17.17
CA SER A 84 -0.95 2.63 18.04
C SER A 84 -0.43 2.43 19.47
N ALA A 85 -0.48 1.20 20.01
CA ALA A 85 0.01 0.93 21.35
C ALA A 85 1.53 1.12 21.49
N LYS A 86 2.30 0.76 20.47
CA LYS A 86 3.76 1.00 20.43
C LYS A 86 4.08 2.49 20.27
N TRP A 87 3.33 3.21 19.44
CA TRP A 87 3.49 4.65 19.29
C TRP A 87 3.23 5.39 20.59
N GLU A 88 2.20 5.02 21.34
CA GLU A 88 1.90 5.62 22.65
C GLU A 88 3.02 5.41 23.67
N GLN A 89 3.83 4.35 23.56
CA GLN A 89 5.00 4.15 24.42
C GLN A 89 6.15 5.12 24.10
N VAL A 90 6.32 5.48 22.83
CA VAL A 90 7.42 6.37 22.38
C VAL A 90 7.00 7.84 22.39
N LEU A 91 5.77 8.11 21.98
CA LEU A 91 5.20 9.45 21.83
C LEU A 91 3.89 9.59 22.65
N PRO A 92 3.91 9.39 23.99
CA PRO A 92 2.69 9.49 24.78
C PRO A 92 2.06 10.88 24.66
N GLY A 93 0.77 10.90 24.29
CA GLY A 93 -0.03 12.12 24.11
C GLY A 93 0.16 12.87 22.80
N VAL A 94 0.98 12.37 21.88
CA VAL A 94 1.08 12.90 20.50
C VAL A 94 0.02 12.24 19.63
N ALA A 95 -0.62 13.02 18.76
CA ALA A 95 -1.60 12.50 17.82
C ALA A 95 -0.94 11.56 16.78
N HIS A 96 -1.38 10.31 16.71
CA HIS A 96 -0.81 9.31 15.77
C HIS A 96 -1.83 8.30 15.25
N ILE A 97 -1.51 7.73 14.10
CA ILE A 97 -2.26 6.64 13.46
C ILE A 97 -1.31 5.71 12.70
N SER A 98 -1.56 4.41 12.76
CA SER A 98 -0.76 3.39 12.09
C SER A 98 -1.43 2.88 10.83
N THR A 99 -0.64 2.79 9.76
CA THR A 99 -1.11 2.33 8.44
C THR A 99 -0.08 1.43 7.77
N VAL A 100 -0.55 0.59 6.86
CA VAL A 100 0.29 -0.25 6.02
C VAL A 100 -0.15 -0.08 4.56
N PRO A 101 0.45 0.86 3.83
CA PRO A 101 0.24 1.04 2.39
C PRO A 101 1.01 0.00 1.59
N ASN A 102 0.58 -0.22 0.34
CA ASN A 102 1.30 -1.05 -0.62
C ASN A 102 1.87 -0.25 -1.80
N THR A 103 2.63 -0.90 -2.68
CA THR A 103 3.33 -0.23 -3.79
C THR A 103 2.43 0.47 -4.81
N PRO A 104 1.21 -0.01 -5.16
CA PRO A 104 0.32 0.67 -6.10
C PRO A 104 -0.20 2.05 -5.66
N VAL A 105 0.09 2.50 -4.43
CA VAL A 105 -0.13 3.91 -4.00
C VAL A 105 0.59 4.94 -4.88
N SER A 106 1.56 4.51 -5.68
CA SER A 106 2.27 5.40 -6.63
C SER A 106 1.46 5.73 -7.88
N VAL A 107 0.38 5.00 -8.13
CA VAL A 107 -0.53 5.16 -9.26
C VAL A 107 -2.00 5.28 -8.80
N ASP A 108 -2.20 5.68 -7.55
CA ASP A 108 -3.51 5.95 -6.92
C ASP A 108 -4.46 4.72 -6.85
N GLU A 109 -3.90 3.53 -7.03
CA GLU A 109 -4.63 2.24 -6.97
C GLU A 109 -4.11 1.36 -5.81
N GLY A 110 -3.65 2.01 -4.74
CA GLY A 110 -3.17 1.33 -3.55
C GLY A 110 -4.28 0.77 -2.67
N VAL A 111 -3.91 -0.16 -1.79
CA VAL A 111 -4.68 -0.48 -0.60
C VAL A 111 -3.89 -0.07 0.63
N ILE A 112 -4.53 0.63 1.54
CA ILE A 112 -3.93 1.09 2.78
C ILE A 112 -4.70 0.45 3.94
N ALA A 113 -4.12 -0.57 4.59
CA ALA A 113 -4.64 -1.04 5.86
C ALA A 113 -4.41 0.06 6.90
N CYS A 114 -5.45 0.50 7.56
CA CYS A 114 -5.44 1.60 8.52
C CYS A 114 -5.96 1.10 9.86
N GLU A 115 -5.24 1.39 10.93
CA GLU A 115 -5.67 0.99 12.28
C GLU A 115 -6.86 1.86 12.73
N LYS A 116 -7.93 1.21 13.23
CA LYS A 116 -9.07 1.94 13.83
C LYS A 116 -8.66 2.68 15.11
N ALA A 117 -7.82 2.05 15.92
CA ALA A 117 -7.26 2.68 17.10
C ALA A 117 -6.30 3.79 16.68
N SER A 118 -6.50 5.00 17.23
CA SER A 118 -5.62 6.15 17.01
C SER A 118 -5.85 7.17 18.12
N THR A 119 -4.92 8.09 18.27
CA THR A 119 -5.04 9.23 19.20
C THR A 119 -5.47 10.53 18.49
N LEU A 120 -5.90 10.42 17.24
CA LEU A 120 -6.36 11.55 16.43
C LEU A 120 -7.71 12.10 16.93
N SER A 121 -7.88 13.40 16.85
CA SER A 121 -9.21 14.01 16.88
C SER A 121 -10.00 13.62 15.61
N ASP A 122 -11.33 13.81 15.63
CA ASP A 122 -12.18 13.53 14.47
C ASP A 122 -11.76 14.34 13.24
N GLU A 123 -11.36 15.60 13.41
CA GLU A 123 -10.88 16.49 12.34
C GLU A 123 -9.55 16.01 11.77
N GLN A 124 -8.59 15.68 12.64
CA GLN A 124 -7.29 15.12 12.21
C GLN A 124 -7.48 13.79 11.46
N ARG A 125 -8.37 12.93 11.98
CA ARG A 125 -8.68 11.67 11.34
C ARG A 125 -9.28 11.86 9.95
N ALA A 126 -10.26 12.76 9.81
CA ALA A 126 -10.87 13.07 8.52
C ALA A 126 -9.82 13.58 7.51
N THR A 127 -8.92 14.45 7.96
CA THR A 127 -7.83 14.98 7.13
C THR A 127 -6.88 13.87 6.67
N VAL A 128 -6.41 13.02 7.59
CA VAL A 128 -5.50 11.91 7.27
C VAL A 128 -6.16 10.90 6.35
N LEU A 129 -7.40 10.48 6.64
CA LEU A 129 -8.12 9.53 5.77
C LEU A 129 -8.40 10.13 4.38
N GLY A 130 -8.65 11.44 4.30
CA GLY A 130 -8.78 12.16 3.03
C GLY A 130 -7.49 12.15 2.21
N LEU A 131 -6.33 12.34 2.85
CA LEU A 131 -5.03 12.25 2.19
C LEU A 131 -4.70 10.82 1.75
N LEU A 132 -4.98 9.83 2.58
CA LEU A 132 -4.76 8.42 2.25
C LEU A 132 -5.70 7.95 1.13
N GLY A 133 -6.95 8.41 1.14
CA GLY A 133 -7.94 8.12 0.10
C GLY A 133 -7.56 8.59 -1.30
N LYS A 134 -6.66 9.59 -1.41
CA LYS A 134 -6.07 10.00 -2.69
C LYS A 134 -5.10 8.97 -3.29
N LEU A 135 -4.60 8.05 -2.47
CA LEU A 135 -3.64 7.02 -2.88
C LEU A 135 -4.29 5.66 -3.21
N GLY A 136 -5.60 5.55 -3.01
CA GLY A 136 -6.37 4.33 -3.22
C GLY A 136 -7.38 4.05 -2.14
N THR A 137 -7.69 2.78 -1.90
CA THR A 137 -8.70 2.35 -0.93
C THR A 137 -8.12 2.24 0.47
N VAL A 138 -8.70 2.96 1.43
CA VAL A 138 -8.38 2.82 2.85
C VAL A 138 -9.30 1.77 3.47
N VAL A 139 -8.72 0.78 4.14
CA VAL A 139 -9.46 -0.28 4.85
C VAL A 139 -9.15 -0.18 6.33
N GLU A 140 -10.13 0.22 7.13
CA GLU A 140 -9.97 0.36 8.57
C GLU A 140 -10.15 -0.98 9.28
N LEU A 141 -9.13 -1.38 10.02
CA LEU A 141 -9.04 -2.68 10.70
C LEU A 141 -8.77 -2.50 12.19
N ASP A 142 -9.25 -3.46 12.98
CA ASP A 142 -8.86 -3.55 14.37
C ASP A 142 -7.35 -3.84 14.49
N SER A 143 -6.70 -3.37 15.56
CA SER A 143 -5.24 -3.48 15.76
C SER A 143 -4.71 -4.90 15.55
N SER A 144 -5.44 -5.93 16.00
CA SER A 144 -5.07 -7.34 15.82
C SER A 144 -5.06 -7.80 14.36
N LEU A 145 -5.73 -7.08 13.47
CA LEU A 145 -5.85 -7.40 12.04
C LEU A 145 -5.04 -6.47 11.14
N LEU A 146 -4.47 -5.38 11.68
CA LEU A 146 -3.72 -4.40 10.89
C LEU A 146 -2.62 -5.06 10.06
N PHE A 147 -1.80 -5.88 10.68
CA PHE A 147 -0.67 -6.52 10.00
C PHE A 147 -1.08 -7.69 9.10
N VAL A 148 -2.20 -8.36 9.41
CA VAL A 148 -2.79 -9.36 8.49
C VAL A 148 -3.27 -8.66 7.22
N GLY A 149 -4.04 -7.57 7.36
CA GLY A 149 -4.48 -6.76 6.21
C GLY A 149 -3.31 -6.17 5.43
N GLY A 150 -2.32 -5.65 6.15
CA GLY A 150 -1.07 -5.14 5.56
C GLY A 150 -0.27 -6.22 4.82
N THR A 151 -0.23 -7.46 5.33
CA THR A 151 0.40 -8.60 4.65
C THR A 151 -0.33 -8.95 3.36
N VAL A 152 -1.66 -9.08 3.40
CA VAL A 152 -2.45 -9.36 2.21
C VAL A 152 -2.27 -8.25 1.17
N GLY A 153 -2.35 -6.98 1.58
CA GLY A 153 -2.18 -5.84 0.67
C GLY A 153 -0.74 -5.64 0.18
N GLY A 154 0.25 -5.85 1.06
CA GLY A 154 1.66 -5.53 0.81
C GLY A 154 2.48 -6.65 0.18
N CYS A 155 2.19 -7.92 0.48
CA CYS A 155 2.92 -9.06 -0.07
C CYS A 155 2.28 -9.61 -1.35
N ALA A 156 0.95 -9.65 -1.42
CA ALA A 156 0.24 -10.23 -2.56
C ALA A 156 0.47 -9.51 -3.91
N PRO A 157 0.87 -8.23 -4.00
CA PRO A 157 1.31 -7.65 -5.28
C PRO A 157 2.42 -8.46 -5.97
N ALA A 158 3.35 -9.06 -5.22
CA ALA A 158 4.36 -9.95 -5.77
C ALA A 158 3.76 -11.25 -6.33
N PHE A 159 2.75 -11.81 -5.67
CA PHE A 159 2.06 -13.03 -6.14
C PHE A 159 1.24 -12.76 -7.41
N VAL A 160 0.61 -11.59 -7.48
CA VAL A 160 -0.08 -11.13 -8.70
C VAL A 160 0.90 -10.91 -9.84
N ALA A 161 2.08 -10.32 -9.56
CA ALA A 161 3.13 -10.14 -10.58
C ALA A 161 3.61 -11.49 -11.13
N MET A 162 3.78 -12.52 -10.28
CA MET A 162 4.09 -13.90 -10.73
C MET A 162 2.98 -14.47 -11.61
N ALA A 163 1.71 -14.25 -11.27
CA ALA A 163 0.59 -14.69 -12.08
C ALA A 163 0.56 -13.97 -13.45
N ILE A 164 0.83 -12.66 -13.47
CA ILE A 164 0.96 -11.89 -14.73
C ILE A 164 2.08 -12.44 -15.59
N GLU A 165 3.24 -12.73 -14.99
CA GLU A 165 4.38 -13.31 -15.70
C GLU A 165 4.05 -14.69 -16.30
N ALA A 166 3.47 -15.61 -15.50
CA ALA A 166 3.10 -16.94 -15.93
C ALA A 166 2.07 -16.94 -17.08
N LEU A 167 1.04 -16.08 -16.99
CA LEU A 167 0.05 -15.92 -18.06
C LEU A 167 0.67 -15.26 -19.29
N GLY A 168 1.60 -14.33 -19.11
CA GLY A 168 2.39 -13.74 -20.19
C GLY A 168 3.26 -14.77 -20.92
N ASP A 169 3.90 -15.67 -20.16
CA ASP A 169 4.68 -16.78 -20.75
C ASP A 169 3.80 -17.74 -21.55
N ALA A 170 2.62 -18.06 -21.02
CA ALA A 170 1.66 -18.87 -21.76
C ALA A 170 1.23 -18.20 -23.07
N ALA A 171 0.97 -16.89 -23.06
CA ALA A 171 0.63 -16.13 -24.27
C ALA A 171 1.76 -16.16 -25.30
N VAL A 172 3.02 -15.98 -24.86
CA VAL A 172 4.20 -16.08 -25.75
C VAL A 172 4.38 -17.48 -26.30
N LYS A 173 4.18 -18.51 -25.48
CA LYS A 173 4.19 -19.92 -25.94
C LYS A 173 3.21 -20.17 -27.09
N HIS A 174 2.10 -19.43 -27.12
CA HIS A 174 1.09 -19.51 -28.16
C HIS A 174 1.23 -18.45 -29.27
N GLY A 175 2.40 -17.77 -29.35
CA GLY A 175 2.77 -16.90 -30.47
C GLY A 175 2.49 -15.42 -30.31
N ILE A 176 2.02 -14.97 -29.16
CA ILE A 176 1.83 -13.53 -28.89
C ILE A 176 3.19 -12.89 -28.59
N PRO A 177 3.56 -11.74 -29.21
CA PRO A 177 4.77 -11.03 -28.87
C PRO A 177 4.81 -10.63 -27.38
N ARG A 178 5.98 -10.71 -26.75
CA ARG A 178 6.15 -10.49 -25.29
C ARG A 178 5.52 -9.18 -24.78
N ALA A 179 5.73 -8.08 -25.50
CA ALA A 179 5.21 -6.77 -25.12
C ALA A 179 3.67 -6.75 -25.08
N ASP A 180 3.03 -7.36 -26.09
CA ASP A 180 1.56 -7.45 -26.15
C ASP A 180 1.02 -8.43 -25.12
N ALA A 181 1.71 -9.54 -24.87
CA ALA A 181 1.34 -10.53 -23.86
C ALA A 181 1.18 -9.86 -22.48
N TYR A 182 2.17 -9.09 -22.03
CA TYR A 182 2.07 -8.38 -20.74
C TYR A 182 0.99 -7.31 -20.74
N ARG A 183 0.81 -6.55 -21.82
CA ARG A 183 -0.28 -5.57 -21.92
C ARG A 183 -1.66 -6.21 -21.78
N ILE A 184 -1.89 -7.32 -22.48
CA ILE A 184 -3.16 -8.07 -22.41
C ILE A 184 -3.40 -8.57 -20.99
N VAL A 185 -2.42 -9.24 -20.39
CA VAL A 185 -2.59 -9.86 -19.07
C VAL A 185 -2.76 -8.79 -17.98
N SER A 186 -1.94 -7.76 -17.98
CA SER A 186 -2.04 -6.70 -16.96
C SER A 186 -3.38 -5.97 -17.04
N GLN A 187 -3.85 -5.66 -18.26
CA GLN A 187 -5.15 -5.02 -18.45
C GLN A 187 -6.31 -5.94 -18.03
N MET A 188 -6.21 -7.23 -18.29
CA MET A 188 -7.21 -8.23 -17.86
C MET A 188 -7.27 -8.31 -16.32
N VAL A 189 -6.14 -8.38 -15.64
CA VAL A 189 -6.09 -8.42 -14.17
C VAL A 189 -6.68 -7.14 -13.57
N LEU A 190 -6.26 -5.97 -14.07
CA LEU A 190 -6.81 -4.68 -13.65
C LEU A 190 -8.33 -4.63 -13.84
N GLY A 191 -8.81 -4.99 -15.03
CA GLY A 191 -10.24 -4.95 -15.36
C GLY A 191 -11.06 -5.89 -14.50
N THR A 192 -10.57 -7.08 -14.22
CA THR A 192 -11.25 -8.09 -13.38
C THR A 192 -11.38 -7.59 -11.94
N ALA A 193 -10.30 -7.04 -11.35
CA ALA A 193 -10.33 -6.49 -10.01
C ALA A 193 -11.27 -5.27 -9.93
N LYS A 194 -11.18 -4.35 -10.91
CA LYS A 194 -12.02 -3.16 -10.96
C LYS A 194 -13.51 -3.51 -11.12
N LEU A 195 -13.84 -4.52 -11.92
CA LEU A 195 -15.21 -5.01 -12.06
C LEU A 195 -15.75 -5.57 -10.74
N GLN A 196 -14.94 -6.35 -10.01
CA GLN A 196 -15.32 -6.89 -8.71
C GLN A 196 -15.62 -5.77 -7.70
N LEU A 197 -14.71 -4.78 -7.58
CA LEU A 197 -14.88 -3.64 -6.69
C LEU A 197 -16.12 -2.80 -7.03
N ALA A 198 -16.37 -2.57 -8.33
CA ALA A 198 -17.49 -1.75 -8.79
C ALA A 198 -18.86 -2.43 -8.58
N THR A 199 -18.91 -3.76 -8.67
CA THR A 199 -20.16 -4.51 -8.60
C THR A 199 -20.43 -5.15 -7.24
N GLY A 200 -19.39 -5.33 -6.42
CA GLY A 200 -19.46 -6.11 -5.17
C GLY A 200 -19.78 -7.61 -5.39
N GLN A 201 -19.74 -8.08 -6.64
CA GLN A 201 -20.11 -9.44 -6.97
C GLN A 201 -19.16 -10.44 -6.34
N HIS A 202 -19.69 -11.57 -5.85
CA HIS A 202 -18.86 -12.63 -5.28
C HIS A 202 -17.92 -13.21 -6.36
N PRO A 203 -16.61 -13.39 -6.08
CA PRO A 203 -15.64 -13.85 -7.08
C PRO A 203 -16.01 -15.17 -7.77
N ALA A 204 -16.66 -16.12 -7.06
CA ALA A 204 -17.13 -17.34 -7.68
C ALA A 204 -18.23 -17.11 -8.74
N ALA A 205 -19.13 -16.16 -8.50
CA ALA A 205 -20.17 -15.82 -9.48
C ALA A 205 -19.56 -15.13 -10.71
N MET A 206 -18.53 -14.29 -10.54
CA MET A 206 -17.77 -13.71 -11.66
C MET A 206 -17.09 -14.79 -12.51
N LYS A 207 -16.46 -15.78 -11.85
CA LYS A 207 -15.85 -16.93 -12.52
C LYS A 207 -16.91 -17.71 -13.33
N ASP A 208 -18.07 -18.02 -12.71
CA ASP A 208 -19.13 -18.79 -13.37
C ASP A 208 -19.72 -18.05 -14.58
N ALA A 209 -19.84 -16.72 -14.51
CA ALA A 209 -20.37 -15.91 -15.61
C ALA A 209 -19.55 -16.02 -16.91
N VAL A 210 -18.27 -16.38 -16.83
CA VAL A 210 -17.40 -16.56 -18.01
C VAL A 210 -17.11 -18.02 -18.33
N CYS A 211 -17.72 -18.97 -17.60
CA CYS A 211 -17.55 -20.41 -17.74
C CYS A 211 -18.78 -21.06 -18.42
N SER A 212 -18.86 -20.98 -19.75
CA SER A 212 -19.90 -21.68 -20.49
C SER A 212 -19.72 -23.20 -20.45
N PRO A 213 -20.84 -24.00 -20.51
CA PRO A 213 -20.74 -25.45 -20.55
C PRO A 213 -19.87 -25.98 -21.68
N GLY A 214 -18.85 -26.77 -21.33
CA GLY A 214 -17.89 -27.34 -22.31
C GLY A 214 -16.90 -26.34 -22.93
N GLY A 215 -16.99 -25.06 -22.55
CA GLY A 215 -16.17 -23.98 -23.10
C GLY A 215 -14.68 -24.05 -22.73
N ALA A 216 -13.88 -23.17 -23.31
CA ALA A 216 -12.43 -23.11 -23.05
C ALA A 216 -12.13 -22.68 -21.61
N THR A 217 -12.87 -21.72 -21.08
CA THR A 217 -12.63 -21.14 -19.74
C THR A 217 -12.78 -22.19 -18.64
N ILE A 218 -13.85 -23.01 -18.66
CA ILE A 218 -14.04 -24.03 -17.63
C ILE A 218 -12.94 -25.12 -17.65
N LYS A 219 -12.41 -25.46 -18.82
CA LYS A 219 -11.28 -26.39 -18.94
C LYS A 219 -10.02 -25.82 -18.30
N GLY A 220 -9.75 -24.52 -18.49
CA GLY A 220 -8.65 -23.82 -17.83
C GLY A 220 -8.84 -23.74 -16.31
N VAL A 221 -10.06 -23.47 -15.83
CA VAL A 221 -10.38 -23.45 -14.40
C VAL A 221 -10.11 -24.82 -13.77
N VAL A 222 -10.58 -25.91 -14.38
CA VAL A 222 -10.33 -27.28 -13.86
C VAL A 222 -8.83 -27.57 -13.79
N ALA A 223 -8.06 -27.22 -14.83
CA ALA A 223 -6.61 -27.40 -14.83
C ALA A 223 -5.90 -26.61 -13.71
N LEU A 224 -6.36 -25.40 -13.37
CA LEU A 224 -5.84 -24.62 -12.24
C LEU A 224 -6.22 -25.22 -10.88
N GLU A 225 -7.41 -25.78 -10.75
CA GLU A 225 -7.83 -26.51 -9.54
C GLU A 225 -6.97 -27.77 -9.35
N ASP A 226 -6.75 -28.55 -10.40
CA ASP A 226 -5.90 -29.75 -10.38
C ASP A 226 -4.45 -29.41 -9.99
N ALA A 227 -3.96 -28.25 -10.43
CA ALA A 227 -2.64 -27.72 -10.07
C ALA A 227 -2.58 -27.11 -8.65
N GLY A 228 -3.71 -27.03 -7.93
CA GLY A 228 -3.76 -26.54 -6.54
C GLY A 228 -3.59 -25.04 -6.39
N MET A 229 -3.95 -24.22 -7.37
CA MET A 229 -3.77 -22.76 -7.37
C MET A 229 -4.30 -22.11 -6.08
N ARG A 230 -5.52 -22.46 -5.64
CA ARG A 230 -6.12 -21.87 -4.42
C ARG A 230 -5.30 -22.17 -3.19
N SER A 231 -4.90 -23.44 -3.00
CA SER A 231 -4.06 -23.87 -1.89
C SER A 231 -2.69 -23.18 -1.90
N ALA A 232 -2.11 -22.95 -3.08
CA ALA A 232 -0.84 -22.25 -3.20
C ALA A 232 -0.93 -20.79 -2.73
N LEU A 233 -1.99 -20.08 -3.12
CA LEU A 233 -2.22 -18.69 -2.70
C LEU A 233 -2.48 -18.56 -1.18
N VAL A 234 -3.28 -19.46 -0.60
CA VAL A 234 -3.51 -19.49 0.86
C VAL A 234 -2.18 -19.73 1.59
N LYS A 235 -1.42 -20.75 1.21
CA LYS A 235 -0.12 -21.06 1.80
C LYS A 235 0.89 -19.93 1.64
N ALA A 236 0.83 -19.17 0.56
CA ALA A 236 1.72 -18.03 0.37
C ALA A 236 1.45 -16.93 1.42
N ILE A 237 0.20 -16.63 1.71
CA ILE A 237 -0.17 -15.70 2.80
C ILE A 237 0.24 -16.27 4.16
N ASP A 238 -0.07 -17.54 4.45
CA ASP A 238 0.28 -18.19 5.72
C ASP A 238 1.79 -18.11 6.00
N ALA A 239 2.62 -18.32 4.96
CA ALA A 239 4.07 -18.25 5.07
C ALA A 239 4.60 -16.82 5.36
N THR A 240 3.84 -15.77 5.04
CA THR A 240 4.24 -14.39 5.31
C THR A 240 3.81 -13.89 6.69
N LEU A 241 2.98 -14.64 7.40
CA LEU A 241 2.49 -14.32 8.75
C LEU A 241 3.21 -15.10 9.86
N GLN A 242 4.11 -16.02 9.51
CA GLN A 242 4.98 -16.77 10.42
C GLN A 242 6.24 -15.93 10.71
#